data_88c6e8e3b8b7b4eaf5fb4da22f4d0f3b
#
_entry.id   88c6e8e3b8b7b4eaf5fb4da22f4d0f3b
#
_cell.length_a   1.000
_cell.length_b   1.000
_cell.length_c   1.000
_cell.angle_alpha   90.00
_cell.angle_beta   90.00
_cell.angle_gamma   90.00
#
_symmetry.space_group_name_H-M   'P 1'
#
loop_
_entity.id
_entity.type
_entity.pdbx_description
1 polymer ?
#
loop_
_entity_poly.entity_id
_entity_poly.type
_entity_poly.pdbx_seq_one_letter_code
_entity_poly.pdbx_strand_id
1 'polypeptide(L)'
;MAAVTVRERILVRAPSPGEGIQIAGLWRELWDAHERWGGYPGTRDERVYARLANRLDEDARVRGGQPVLGRHIHLVAAIHGQVCGQVEGWFERHGAEARTPYTCEVRSLIVHPRARVLGAGKALLTNLARMSHELARGAPSVLAAEVLEPNPAHGFYERLGYRPVAWSSRMVVSHEPRVRAGEFVARPAEPQDALALAVLESMLAARRRAAHDERFDRPRAIDATLVGAIAAHLGRRHRDASEPHELVTVDARGDVRAAASLVISPLDPPFARTRRTILGRFAIDPAREPLPVLAPLIALACRFAIAAEAPTMELTDLTLPGTPLYDATLSLGAHPWSRIVTRLA
;
A
#
# COMPACT_ATOMS: atom_id res chain seq x y z
N MET A 1 -13.74 -49.36 16.34
CA MET A 1 -14.57 -48.22 15.83
C MET A 1 -13.65 -47.10 15.40
N ALA A 2 -13.50 -46.88 14.09
CA ALA A 2 -12.74 -45.77 13.56
C ALA A 2 -13.55 -44.49 13.72
N ALA A 3 -12.99 -43.53 14.44
CA ALA A 3 -13.60 -42.20 14.57
C ALA A 3 -13.61 -41.56 13.18
N VAL A 4 -14.79 -41.37 12.62
CA VAL A 4 -14.98 -40.56 11.41
C VAL A 4 -14.68 -39.13 11.78
N THR A 5 -13.46 -38.67 11.46
CA THR A 5 -13.10 -37.27 11.59
C THR A 5 -13.90 -36.50 10.55
N VAL A 6 -15.00 -35.89 10.97
CA VAL A 6 -15.72 -34.92 10.14
C VAL A 6 -14.75 -33.75 9.90
N ARG A 7 -14.17 -33.67 8.69
CA ARG A 7 -13.38 -32.50 8.30
C ARG A 7 -14.31 -31.30 8.36
N GLU A 8 -14.03 -30.38 9.27
CA GLU A 8 -14.75 -29.12 9.37
C GLU A 8 -14.67 -28.42 8.00
N ARG A 9 -15.84 -28.21 7.39
CA ARG A 9 -15.92 -27.62 6.06
C ARG A 9 -15.91 -26.09 6.17
N ILE A 10 -14.85 -25.47 5.69
CA ILE A 10 -14.77 -24.00 5.58
C ILE A 10 -15.67 -23.57 4.41
N LEU A 11 -16.62 -22.70 4.69
CA LEU A 11 -17.45 -22.04 3.71
C LEU A 11 -16.93 -20.62 3.49
N VAL A 12 -16.55 -20.29 2.23
CA VAL A 12 -16.16 -18.92 1.83
C VAL A 12 -17.30 -18.29 1.04
N ARG A 13 -17.77 -17.13 1.49
CA ARG A 13 -18.93 -16.41 0.92
C ARG A 13 -18.86 -14.92 1.19
N ALA A 14 -19.80 -14.16 0.65
CA ALA A 14 -20.04 -12.77 1.09
C ALA A 14 -20.44 -12.75 2.58
N PRO A 15 -20.15 -11.66 3.30
CA PRO A 15 -20.71 -11.45 4.64
C PRO A 15 -22.23 -11.35 4.59
N SER A 16 -22.89 -11.81 5.66
CA SER A 16 -24.34 -11.72 5.84
C SER A 16 -24.68 -10.65 6.89
N PRO A 17 -25.85 -9.99 6.80
CA PRO A 17 -26.33 -9.13 7.86
C PRO A 17 -26.37 -9.85 9.21
N GLY A 18 -25.93 -9.20 10.28
CA GLY A 18 -25.78 -9.77 11.63
C GLY A 18 -24.39 -10.32 11.94
N GLU A 19 -23.49 -10.41 10.95
CA GLU A 19 -22.10 -10.86 11.15
C GLU A 19 -21.13 -9.72 11.46
N GLY A 20 -21.57 -8.48 11.37
CA GLY A 20 -20.72 -7.29 11.57
C GLY A 20 -19.98 -7.29 12.90
N ILE A 21 -20.60 -7.77 13.98
CA ILE A 21 -19.97 -7.86 15.30
C ILE A 21 -18.81 -8.87 15.32
N GLN A 22 -18.95 -10.04 14.63
CA GLN A 22 -17.90 -11.04 14.54
C GLN A 22 -16.73 -10.53 13.70
N ILE A 23 -17.04 -9.85 12.58
CA ILE A 23 -16.02 -9.26 11.69
C ILE A 23 -15.29 -8.12 12.42
N ALA A 24 -16.00 -7.24 13.13
CA ALA A 24 -15.38 -6.18 13.92
C ALA A 24 -14.45 -6.73 15.04
N GLY A 25 -14.79 -7.90 15.60
CA GLY A 25 -13.92 -8.62 16.53
C GLY A 25 -12.61 -9.07 15.89
N LEU A 26 -12.66 -9.62 14.66
CA LEU A 26 -11.46 -9.97 13.90
C LEU A 26 -10.60 -8.74 13.60
N TRP A 27 -11.21 -7.63 13.25
CA TRP A 27 -10.51 -6.38 13.05
C TRP A 27 -9.75 -5.93 14.30
N ARG A 28 -10.34 -6.02 15.48
CA ARG A 28 -9.68 -5.71 16.75
C ARG A 28 -8.43 -6.57 16.95
N GLU A 29 -8.52 -7.88 16.74
CA GLU A 29 -7.37 -8.79 16.83
C GLU A 29 -6.24 -8.39 15.86
N LEU A 30 -6.59 -7.96 14.64
CA LEU A 30 -5.62 -7.49 13.66
C LEU A 30 -4.90 -6.23 14.14
N TRP A 31 -5.63 -5.22 14.62
CA TRP A 31 -5.01 -3.98 15.11
C TRP A 31 -4.12 -4.19 16.31
N ASP A 32 -4.56 -5.02 17.26
CA ASP A 32 -3.73 -5.38 18.41
C ASP A 32 -2.43 -6.10 17.97
N ALA A 33 -2.51 -6.90 16.93
CA ALA A 33 -1.32 -7.52 16.35
C ALA A 33 -0.43 -6.49 15.62
N HIS A 34 -1.02 -5.62 14.81
CA HIS A 34 -0.28 -4.57 14.08
C HIS A 34 0.42 -3.61 15.05
N GLU A 35 -0.23 -3.19 16.15
CA GLU A 35 0.38 -2.35 17.16
C GLU A 35 1.60 -3.03 17.80
N ARG A 36 1.52 -4.34 18.13
CA ARG A 36 2.66 -5.12 18.63
C ARG A 36 3.81 -5.22 17.62
N TRP A 37 3.52 -5.14 16.33
CA TRP A 37 4.50 -5.13 15.25
C TRP A 37 5.00 -3.73 14.88
N GLY A 38 4.69 -2.72 15.71
CA GLY A 38 5.08 -1.33 15.47
C GLY A 38 4.19 -0.60 14.48
N GLY A 39 3.03 -1.16 14.10
CA GLY A 39 2.02 -0.53 13.26
C GLY A 39 1.31 0.63 13.93
N TYR A 40 0.40 1.24 13.19
CA TYR A 40 -0.46 2.28 13.75
C TYR A 40 -1.37 1.69 14.83
N PRO A 41 -1.49 2.36 15.99
CA PRO A 41 -2.31 1.87 17.08
C PRO A 41 -3.79 1.88 16.68
N GLY A 42 -4.52 0.84 17.09
CA GLY A 42 -5.96 0.81 17.02
C GLY A 42 -6.59 1.70 18.10
N THR A 43 -7.83 2.13 17.84
CA THR A 43 -8.60 2.81 18.88
C THR A 43 -8.97 1.87 20.02
N ARG A 44 -9.04 2.39 21.25
CA ARG A 44 -9.59 1.66 22.41
C ARG A 44 -11.06 2.01 22.66
N ASP A 45 -11.67 2.86 21.84
CA ASP A 45 -13.08 3.25 22.00
C ASP A 45 -14.01 2.15 21.44
N GLU A 46 -14.72 1.47 22.33
CA GLU A 46 -15.70 0.43 22.00
C GLU A 46 -16.81 0.94 21.06
N ARG A 47 -17.14 2.23 21.11
CA ARG A 47 -18.15 2.84 20.23
C ARG A 47 -17.70 2.84 18.77
N VAL A 48 -16.39 2.90 18.51
CA VAL A 48 -15.84 2.80 17.14
C VAL A 48 -16.07 1.41 16.58
N TYR A 49 -15.82 0.36 17.39
CA TYR A 49 -16.05 -1.01 16.95
C TYR A 49 -17.55 -1.31 16.78
N ALA A 50 -18.41 -0.77 17.64
CA ALA A 50 -19.86 -0.89 17.45
C ALA A 50 -20.33 -0.21 16.16
N ARG A 51 -19.81 0.99 15.84
CA ARG A 51 -20.12 1.66 14.57
C ARG A 51 -19.56 0.88 13.37
N LEU A 52 -18.37 0.30 13.50
CA LEU A 52 -17.78 -0.57 12.46
C LEU A 52 -18.69 -1.79 12.22
N ALA A 53 -19.14 -2.47 13.26
CA ALA A 53 -20.05 -3.60 13.15
C ALA A 53 -21.35 -3.23 12.43
N ASN A 54 -21.99 -2.11 12.81
CA ASN A 54 -23.20 -1.61 12.16
C ASN A 54 -22.96 -1.28 10.67
N ARG A 55 -21.83 -0.65 10.34
CA ARG A 55 -21.47 -0.34 8.94
C ARG A 55 -21.25 -1.61 8.13
N LEU A 56 -20.60 -2.63 8.69
CA LEU A 56 -20.40 -3.91 8.04
C LEU A 56 -21.72 -4.64 7.78
N ASP A 57 -22.68 -4.56 8.72
CA ASP A 57 -24.01 -5.13 8.55
C ASP A 57 -24.81 -4.38 7.48
N GLU A 58 -24.69 -3.06 7.41
CA GLU A 58 -25.32 -2.25 6.37
C GLU A 58 -24.71 -2.58 4.99
N ASP A 59 -23.39 -2.64 4.90
CA ASP A 59 -22.70 -3.05 3.67
C ASP A 59 -23.15 -4.46 3.21
N ALA A 60 -23.31 -5.40 4.14
CA ALA A 60 -23.80 -6.74 3.84
C ALA A 60 -25.25 -6.73 3.31
N ARG A 61 -26.14 -5.85 3.83
CA ARG A 61 -27.50 -5.66 3.29
C ARG A 61 -27.47 -5.09 1.88
N VAL A 62 -26.67 -4.05 1.65
CA VAL A 62 -26.51 -3.42 0.32
C VAL A 62 -25.99 -4.44 -0.71
N ARG A 63 -25.06 -5.29 -0.31
CA ARG A 63 -24.52 -6.37 -1.17
C ARG A 63 -25.56 -7.44 -1.55
N GLY A 64 -26.56 -7.66 -0.72
CA GLY A 64 -27.58 -8.69 -1.00
C GLY A 64 -27.00 -10.09 -1.21
N GLY A 65 -25.95 -10.46 -0.46
CA GLY A 65 -25.27 -11.74 -0.61
C GLY A 65 -24.21 -11.79 -1.72
N GLN A 66 -23.99 -10.68 -2.46
CA GLN A 66 -22.96 -10.62 -3.49
C GLN A 66 -21.61 -10.25 -2.85
N PRO A 67 -20.53 -10.97 -3.15
CA PRO A 67 -19.20 -10.66 -2.61
C PRO A 67 -18.58 -9.40 -3.21
N VAL A 68 -19.05 -8.95 -4.37
CA VAL A 68 -18.53 -7.79 -5.11
C VAL A 68 -19.53 -6.65 -5.08
N LEU A 69 -19.06 -5.46 -4.69
CA LEU A 69 -19.80 -4.20 -4.79
C LEU A 69 -18.87 -3.14 -5.42
N GLY A 70 -19.14 -2.76 -6.67
CA GLY A 70 -18.27 -1.88 -7.43
C GLY A 70 -16.85 -2.47 -7.59
N ARG A 71 -15.85 -1.84 -6.97
CA ARG A 71 -14.45 -2.31 -6.97
C ARG A 71 -14.04 -3.03 -5.69
N HIS A 72 -14.95 -3.19 -4.76
CA HIS A 72 -14.68 -3.78 -3.47
C HIS A 72 -15.19 -5.22 -3.40
N ILE A 73 -14.30 -6.14 -3.11
CA ILE A 73 -14.59 -7.55 -2.85
C ILE A 73 -14.51 -7.76 -1.33
N HIS A 74 -15.54 -8.38 -0.74
CA HIS A 74 -15.51 -8.74 0.67
C HIS A 74 -15.94 -10.18 0.83
N LEU A 75 -15.08 -11.01 1.43
CA LEU A 75 -15.29 -12.42 1.68
C LEU A 75 -15.08 -12.74 3.15
N VAL A 76 -15.92 -13.61 3.66
CA VAL A 76 -15.74 -14.22 4.98
C VAL A 76 -15.55 -15.74 4.85
N ALA A 77 -14.76 -16.30 5.75
CA ALA A 77 -14.68 -17.74 5.98
C ALA A 77 -15.50 -18.09 7.23
N ALA A 78 -16.39 -19.05 7.12
CA ALA A 78 -17.21 -19.50 8.22
C ALA A 78 -17.06 -21.01 8.44
N ILE A 79 -17.10 -21.43 9.72
CA ILE A 79 -17.12 -22.82 10.17
C ILE A 79 -18.34 -22.97 11.10
N HIS A 80 -19.22 -23.93 10.82
CA HIS A 80 -20.46 -24.12 11.57
C HIS A 80 -21.30 -22.83 11.72
N GLY A 81 -21.30 -21.98 10.69
CA GLY A 81 -22.06 -20.72 10.68
C GLY A 81 -21.37 -19.56 11.39
N GLN A 82 -20.25 -19.76 12.07
CA GLN A 82 -19.49 -18.68 12.72
C GLN A 82 -18.38 -18.16 11.83
N VAL A 83 -18.26 -16.84 11.69
CA VAL A 83 -17.18 -16.19 10.95
C VAL A 83 -15.86 -16.39 11.70
N CYS A 84 -14.90 -17.02 11.02
CA CYS A 84 -13.58 -17.30 11.57
C CYS A 84 -12.44 -16.63 10.80
N GLY A 85 -12.77 -15.89 9.75
CA GLY A 85 -11.81 -15.10 8.99
C GLY A 85 -12.49 -14.25 7.94
N GLN A 86 -11.79 -13.25 7.45
CA GLN A 86 -12.22 -12.39 6.36
C GLN A 86 -11.06 -11.98 5.47
N VAL A 87 -11.38 -11.49 4.28
CA VAL A 87 -10.49 -10.76 3.39
C VAL A 87 -11.26 -9.71 2.62
N GLU A 88 -10.67 -8.54 2.47
CA GLU A 88 -11.13 -7.52 1.56
C GLU A 88 -10.16 -7.40 0.39
N GLY A 89 -10.70 -7.16 -0.79
CA GLY A 89 -9.94 -6.88 -2.01
C GLY A 89 -10.43 -5.60 -2.66
N TRP A 90 -9.50 -4.69 -2.99
CA TRP A 90 -9.81 -3.50 -3.77
C TRP A 90 -9.25 -3.68 -5.18
N PHE A 91 -10.16 -3.69 -6.16
CA PHE A 91 -9.86 -3.99 -7.55
C PHE A 91 -9.72 -2.70 -8.34
N GLU A 92 -8.50 -2.42 -8.82
CA GLU A 92 -8.20 -1.19 -9.54
C GLU A 92 -7.17 -1.42 -10.65
N ARG A 93 -6.95 -0.39 -11.44
CA ARG A 93 -5.95 -0.38 -12.50
C ARG A 93 -5.06 0.86 -12.29
N HIS A 94 -3.77 0.63 -12.17
CA HIS A 94 -2.78 1.70 -11.97
C HIS A 94 -2.24 2.29 -13.29
N GLY A 95 -3.08 2.44 -14.30
CA GLY A 95 -2.72 3.03 -15.58
C GLY A 95 -3.90 3.13 -16.54
N ALA A 96 -3.71 3.90 -17.60
CA ALA A 96 -4.75 4.15 -18.59
C ALA A 96 -4.70 3.20 -19.78
N GLU A 97 -3.62 2.43 -19.96
CA GLU A 97 -3.47 1.54 -21.11
C GLU A 97 -4.31 0.27 -20.97
N ALA A 98 -4.87 -0.20 -22.07
CA ALA A 98 -5.70 -1.40 -22.09
C ALA A 98 -4.95 -2.68 -21.65
N ARG A 99 -3.63 -2.67 -21.70
CA ARG A 99 -2.76 -3.79 -21.30
C ARG A 99 -2.26 -3.72 -19.86
N THR A 100 -2.56 -2.63 -19.11
CA THR A 100 -2.22 -2.55 -17.69
C THR A 100 -2.95 -3.65 -16.95
N PRO A 101 -2.25 -4.48 -16.16
CA PRO A 101 -2.91 -5.46 -15.32
C PRO A 101 -3.85 -4.79 -14.34
N TYR A 102 -4.94 -5.47 -14.02
CA TYR A 102 -5.72 -5.10 -12.84
C TYR A 102 -4.97 -5.53 -11.59
N THR A 103 -4.99 -4.69 -10.57
CA THR A 103 -4.47 -5.03 -9.26
C THR A 103 -5.64 -5.21 -8.30
N CYS A 104 -5.67 -6.33 -7.61
CA CYS A 104 -6.53 -6.54 -6.46
C CYS A 104 -5.65 -6.39 -5.20
N GLU A 105 -5.77 -5.26 -4.53
CA GLU A 105 -5.10 -5.06 -3.26
C GLU A 105 -5.78 -5.88 -2.18
N VAL A 106 -5.05 -6.82 -1.61
CA VAL A 106 -5.49 -7.63 -0.49
C VAL A 106 -5.41 -6.78 0.78
N ARG A 107 -6.56 -6.45 1.31
CA ARG A 107 -6.66 -5.71 2.56
C ARG A 107 -7.31 -6.60 3.62
N SER A 108 -6.93 -6.37 4.88
CA SER A 108 -7.63 -6.96 6.02
C SER A 108 -7.77 -8.49 5.97
N LEU A 109 -6.78 -9.20 5.44
CA LEU A 109 -6.77 -10.65 5.58
C LEU A 109 -6.53 -11.04 7.04
N ILE A 110 -7.60 -11.44 7.68
CA ILE A 110 -7.62 -11.80 9.10
C ILE A 110 -8.20 -13.20 9.23
N VAL A 111 -7.52 -14.05 9.97
CA VAL A 111 -8.01 -15.40 10.29
C VAL A 111 -7.78 -15.67 11.78
N HIS A 112 -8.86 -15.99 12.47
CA HIS A 112 -8.80 -16.39 13.87
C HIS A 112 -7.78 -17.52 14.05
N PRO A 113 -6.92 -17.51 15.09
CA PRO A 113 -5.83 -18.48 15.25
C PRO A 113 -6.24 -19.94 15.10
N ARG A 114 -7.39 -20.34 15.65
CA ARG A 114 -7.90 -21.70 15.57
C ARG A 114 -8.26 -22.15 14.15
N ALA A 115 -8.61 -21.22 13.26
CA ALA A 115 -8.98 -21.52 11.87
C ALA A 115 -7.79 -21.46 10.89
N ARG A 116 -6.63 -20.95 11.33
CA ARG A 116 -5.42 -20.85 10.47
C ARG A 116 -4.96 -22.23 10.01
N VAL A 117 -4.88 -23.18 10.93
CA VAL A 117 -4.45 -24.57 10.66
C VAL A 117 -5.42 -25.34 9.79
N LEU A 118 -6.69 -24.92 9.73
CA LEU A 118 -7.71 -25.52 8.88
C LEU A 118 -7.68 -25.02 7.43
N GLY A 119 -6.81 -24.04 7.11
CA GLY A 119 -6.64 -23.53 5.76
C GLY A 119 -7.57 -22.37 5.38
N ALA A 120 -8.25 -21.73 6.33
CA ALA A 120 -9.19 -20.63 6.06
C ALA A 120 -8.55 -19.47 5.29
N GLY A 121 -7.31 -19.08 5.61
CA GLY A 121 -6.59 -18.03 4.89
C GLY A 121 -6.32 -18.39 3.43
N LYS A 122 -5.92 -19.65 3.16
CA LYS A 122 -5.73 -20.13 1.78
C LYS A 122 -7.06 -20.11 1.03
N ALA A 123 -8.15 -20.57 1.63
CA ALA A 123 -9.47 -20.58 1.00
C ALA A 123 -9.94 -19.17 0.65
N LEU A 124 -9.76 -18.19 1.56
CA LEU A 124 -10.09 -16.79 1.32
C LEU A 124 -9.29 -16.21 0.13
N LEU A 125 -7.96 -16.36 0.12
CA LEU A 125 -7.12 -15.83 -0.96
C LEU A 125 -7.36 -16.52 -2.30
N THR A 126 -7.66 -17.84 -2.30
CA THR A 126 -8.01 -18.56 -3.53
C THR A 126 -9.31 -18.03 -4.14
N ASN A 127 -10.33 -17.79 -3.31
CA ASN A 127 -11.60 -17.22 -3.78
C ASN A 127 -11.42 -15.77 -4.23
N LEU A 128 -10.64 -14.97 -3.51
CA LEU A 128 -10.33 -13.60 -3.93
C LEU A 128 -9.62 -13.57 -5.29
N ALA A 129 -8.64 -14.46 -5.52
CA ALA A 129 -7.94 -14.59 -6.80
C ALA A 129 -8.91 -14.92 -7.93
N ARG A 130 -9.78 -15.93 -7.73
CA ARG A 130 -10.79 -16.29 -8.72
C ARG A 130 -11.69 -15.11 -9.07
N MET A 131 -12.19 -14.38 -8.08
CA MET A 131 -13.05 -13.22 -8.31
C MET A 131 -12.33 -12.07 -8.99
N SER A 132 -11.07 -11.83 -8.62
CA SER A 132 -10.23 -10.84 -9.29
C SER A 132 -10.05 -11.17 -10.78
N HIS A 133 -9.80 -12.44 -11.09
CA HIS A 133 -9.70 -12.92 -12.47
C HIS A 133 -11.02 -12.76 -13.24
N GLU A 134 -12.15 -13.10 -12.63
CA GLU A 134 -13.49 -12.92 -13.24
C GLU A 134 -13.80 -11.44 -13.51
N LEU A 135 -13.48 -10.54 -12.56
CA LEU A 135 -13.65 -9.10 -12.74
C LEU A 135 -12.75 -8.52 -13.83
N ALA A 136 -11.56 -9.07 -14.00
CA ALA A 136 -10.62 -8.66 -15.04
C ALA A 136 -11.10 -9.02 -16.46
N ARG A 137 -12.11 -9.89 -16.61
CA ARG A 137 -12.70 -10.30 -17.91
C ARG A 137 -11.64 -10.75 -18.91
N GLY A 138 -10.70 -11.59 -18.49
CA GLY A 138 -9.61 -12.11 -19.32
C GLY A 138 -8.40 -11.19 -19.48
N ALA A 139 -8.41 -10.00 -18.91
CA ALA A 139 -7.19 -9.20 -18.75
C ALA A 139 -6.31 -9.79 -17.63
N PRO A 140 -4.99 -9.59 -17.67
CA PRO A 140 -4.12 -9.98 -16.56
C PRO A 140 -4.56 -9.31 -15.26
N SER A 141 -4.53 -10.06 -14.16
CA SER A 141 -4.77 -9.51 -12.84
C SER A 141 -3.74 -10.01 -11.83
N VAL A 142 -3.38 -9.14 -10.89
CA VAL A 142 -2.35 -9.33 -9.88
C VAL A 142 -2.98 -9.13 -8.51
N LEU A 143 -2.78 -10.07 -7.60
CA LEU A 143 -3.05 -9.85 -6.19
C LEU A 143 -1.81 -9.22 -5.55
N ALA A 144 -2.00 -8.15 -4.80
CA ALA A 144 -0.92 -7.47 -4.07
C ALA A 144 -1.31 -7.34 -2.59
N ALA A 145 -0.39 -7.68 -1.70
CA ALA A 145 -0.58 -7.51 -0.26
C ALA A 145 0.62 -6.78 0.34
N GLU A 146 0.36 -5.83 1.23
CA GLU A 146 1.38 -5.26 2.10
C GLU A 146 1.48 -6.08 3.37
N VAL A 147 2.70 -6.51 3.71
CA VAL A 147 2.98 -7.35 4.88
C VAL A 147 4.07 -6.67 5.72
N LEU A 148 3.74 -6.33 6.97
CA LEU A 148 4.71 -5.74 7.90
C LEU A 148 5.88 -6.70 8.14
N GLU A 149 7.10 -6.18 8.27
CA GLU A 149 8.30 -7.01 8.47
C GLU A 149 8.20 -7.95 9.70
N PRO A 150 7.69 -7.55 10.86
CA PRO A 150 7.53 -8.45 12.01
C PRO A 150 6.35 -9.43 11.89
N ASN A 151 5.52 -9.34 10.82
CA ASN A 151 4.36 -10.21 10.68
C ASN A 151 4.79 -11.64 10.34
N PRO A 152 4.40 -12.67 11.13
CA PRO A 152 4.77 -14.06 10.86
C PRO A 152 4.13 -14.65 9.59
N ALA A 153 3.26 -13.91 8.90
CA ALA A 153 2.56 -14.40 7.72
C ALA A 153 3.42 -14.43 6.43
N HIS A 154 4.68 -13.97 6.44
CA HIS A 154 5.53 -13.99 5.25
C HIS A 154 5.60 -15.38 4.61
N GLY A 155 5.97 -16.41 5.37
CA GLY A 155 6.02 -17.78 4.87
C GLY A 155 4.67 -18.35 4.40
N PHE A 156 3.55 -17.81 4.88
CA PHE A 156 2.24 -18.17 4.38
C PHE A 156 2.03 -17.64 2.95
N TYR A 157 2.34 -16.37 2.68
CA TYR A 157 2.26 -15.78 1.36
C TYR A 157 3.22 -16.46 0.36
N GLU A 158 4.46 -16.73 0.77
CA GLU A 158 5.46 -17.43 -0.05
C GLU A 158 4.97 -18.83 -0.49
N ARG A 159 4.42 -19.63 0.44
CA ARG A 159 3.84 -20.94 0.10
C ARG A 159 2.64 -20.87 -0.85
N LEU A 160 1.98 -19.71 -0.95
CA LEU A 160 0.91 -19.48 -1.91
C LEU A 160 1.40 -18.90 -3.24
N GLY A 161 2.71 -18.79 -3.43
CA GLY A 161 3.34 -18.31 -4.66
C GLY A 161 3.44 -16.79 -4.78
N TYR A 162 3.21 -16.05 -3.67
CA TYR A 162 3.48 -14.61 -3.66
C TYR A 162 4.98 -14.35 -3.61
N ARG A 163 5.41 -13.33 -4.33
CA ARG A 163 6.81 -12.88 -4.38
C ARG A 163 6.92 -11.43 -3.95
N PRO A 164 7.93 -11.06 -3.18
CA PRO A 164 8.17 -9.67 -2.83
C PRO A 164 8.66 -8.88 -4.05
N VAL A 165 8.09 -7.70 -4.28
CA VAL A 165 8.39 -6.83 -5.43
C VAL A 165 8.81 -5.41 -5.03
N ALA A 166 8.44 -4.96 -3.83
CA ALA A 166 8.83 -3.67 -3.29
C ALA A 166 8.92 -3.74 -1.77
N TRP A 167 9.75 -2.89 -1.20
CA TRP A 167 9.93 -2.74 0.24
C TRP A 167 9.57 -1.32 0.66
N SER A 168 9.27 -1.19 1.93
CA SER A 168 9.08 0.10 2.58
C SER A 168 9.94 0.17 3.83
N SER A 169 10.41 1.35 4.14
CA SER A 169 11.00 1.69 5.43
C SER A 169 10.15 2.75 6.12
N ARG A 170 10.34 2.92 7.41
CA ARG A 170 9.59 3.90 8.21
C ARG A 170 10.54 4.68 9.11
N MET A 171 10.27 5.96 9.28
CA MET A 171 11.02 6.80 10.20
C MET A 171 10.09 7.58 11.13
N VAL A 172 10.61 7.86 12.33
CA VAL A 172 9.95 8.77 13.27
C VAL A 172 10.23 10.20 12.85
N VAL A 173 9.18 11.01 12.77
CA VAL A 173 9.27 12.41 12.37
C VAL A 173 9.21 13.27 13.63
N SER A 174 10.31 13.33 14.40
CA SER A 174 10.44 14.20 15.59
C SER A 174 11.17 15.50 15.31
N HIS A 175 12.02 15.49 14.31
CA HIS A 175 12.82 16.63 13.87
C HIS A 175 13.25 16.44 12.41
N GLU A 176 13.60 17.52 11.78
CA GLU A 176 14.16 17.49 10.43
C GLU A 176 15.53 16.79 10.43
N PRO A 177 15.77 15.81 9.55
CA PRO A 177 17.09 15.21 9.41
C PRO A 177 18.13 16.29 9.11
N ARG A 178 19.28 16.23 9.78
CA ARG A 178 20.39 17.16 9.52
C ARG A 178 20.99 16.84 8.15
N VAL A 179 20.59 17.61 7.16
CA VAL A 179 21.18 17.56 5.82
C VAL A 179 22.31 18.57 5.78
N ARG A 180 23.53 18.12 5.47
CA ARG A 180 24.63 19.06 5.19
C ARG A 180 24.23 19.92 4.00
N ALA A 181 24.47 21.22 4.08
CA ALA A 181 24.37 22.09 2.93
C ALA A 181 25.24 21.50 1.81
N GLY A 182 24.61 21.11 0.74
CA GLY A 182 25.22 20.33 -0.33
C GLY A 182 24.86 20.87 -1.71
N GLU A 183 25.27 20.13 -2.73
CA GLU A 183 25.04 20.42 -4.14
C GLU A 183 23.54 20.38 -4.52
N PHE A 184 22.67 19.79 -3.68
CA PHE A 184 21.27 19.50 -3.99
C PHE A 184 20.30 20.24 -3.07
N VAL A 185 19.21 20.75 -3.66
CA VAL A 185 18.11 21.41 -2.93
C VAL A 185 16.79 20.75 -3.29
N ALA A 186 15.94 20.51 -2.28
CA ALA A 186 14.60 19.97 -2.51
C ALA A 186 13.54 21.09 -2.47
N ARG A 187 12.56 20.98 -3.37
CA ARG A 187 11.40 21.86 -3.44
C ARG A 187 10.17 21.10 -3.98
N PRO A 188 8.96 21.65 -3.82
CA PRO A 188 7.81 21.18 -4.59
C PRO A 188 8.08 21.25 -6.10
N ALA A 189 7.54 20.29 -6.84
CA ALA A 189 7.65 20.26 -8.30
C ALA A 189 6.76 21.34 -8.92
N GLU A 190 7.24 21.95 -9.98
CA GLU A 190 6.58 23.01 -10.74
C GLU A 190 6.28 22.55 -12.17
N PRO A 191 5.34 23.20 -12.90
CA PRO A 191 4.99 22.79 -14.27
C PRO A 191 6.17 22.67 -15.23
N GLN A 192 7.22 23.49 -15.04
CA GLN A 192 8.44 23.43 -15.86
C GLN A 192 9.26 22.15 -15.65
N ASP A 193 9.06 21.43 -14.55
CA ASP A 193 9.75 20.16 -14.25
C ASP A 193 9.14 18.97 -15.01
N ALA A 194 8.03 19.17 -15.74
CA ALA A 194 7.23 18.09 -16.31
C ALA A 194 8.01 17.15 -17.22
N LEU A 195 8.93 17.67 -18.05
CA LEU A 195 9.77 16.83 -18.90
C LEU A 195 10.73 15.97 -18.08
N ALA A 196 11.40 16.56 -17.10
CA ALA A 196 12.30 15.83 -16.21
C ALA A 196 11.56 14.75 -15.42
N LEU A 197 10.36 15.07 -14.91
CA LEU A 197 9.48 14.09 -14.24
C LEU A 197 9.06 12.96 -15.18
N ALA A 198 8.72 13.23 -16.42
CA ALA A 198 8.39 12.19 -17.40
C ALA A 198 9.57 11.22 -17.62
N VAL A 199 10.80 11.74 -17.68
CA VAL A 199 12.02 10.93 -17.79
C VAL A 199 12.23 10.08 -16.56
N LEU A 200 12.16 10.67 -15.36
CA LEU A 200 12.34 9.97 -14.09
C LEU A 200 11.25 8.89 -13.88
N GLU A 201 9.99 9.18 -14.23
CA GLU A 201 8.89 8.20 -14.20
C GLU A 201 9.15 7.01 -15.11
N SER A 202 9.70 7.23 -16.30
CA SER A 202 10.08 6.16 -17.20
C SER A 202 11.18 5.27 -16.59
N MET A 203 12.15 5.88 -15.90
CA MET A 203 13.20 5.14 -15.17
C MET A 203 12.64 4.36 -14.00
N LEU A 204 11.70 4.93 -13.24
CA LEU A 204 10.98 4.25 -12.16
C LEU A 204 10.21 3.03 -12.69
N ALA A 205 9.50 3.19 -13.80
CA ALA A 205 8.76 2.09 -14.43
C ALA A 205 9.71 0.97 -14.92
N ALA A 206 10.89 1.32 -15.46
CA ALA A 206 11.91 0.35 -15.82
C ALA A 206 12.46 -0.42 -14.60
N ARG A 207 12.69 0.28 -13.48
CA ARG A 207 13.13 -0.32 -12.22
C ARG A 207 12.09 -1.28 -11.64
N ARG A 208 10.80 -0.89 -11.62
CA ARG A 208 9.70 -1.76 -11.18
C ARG A 208 9.60 -3.02 -12.01
N ARG A 209 9.79 -2.89 -13.32
CA ARG A 209 9.83 -4.05 -14.21
C ARG A 209 11.00 -4.97 -13.90
N ALA A 210 12.20 -4.44 -13.68
CA ALA A 210 13.36 -5.23 -13.29
C ALA A 210 13.14 -5.99 -11.97
N ALA A 211 12.31 -5.43 -11.08
CA ALA A 211 11.85 -6.09 -9.86
C ALA A 211 10.66 -7.05 -10.06
N HIS A 212 10.20 -7.27 -11.31
CA HIS A 212 9.02 -8.06 -11.64
C HIS A 212 7.72 -7.55 -10.95
N ASP A 213 7.62 -6.25 -10.73
CA ASP A 213 6.41 -5.63 -10.21
C ASP A 213 5.40 -5.40 -11.33
N GLU A 214 4.50 -6.35 -11.48
CA GLU A 214 3.50 -6.35 -12.55
C GLU A 214 2.27 -5.48 -12.26
N ARG A 215 2.22 -4.77 -11.13
CA ARG A 215 1.11 -3.86 -10.78
C ARG A 215 1.06 -2.63 -11.68
N PHE A 216 2.17 -2.25 -12.26
CA PHE A 216 2.32 -1.00 -13.00
C PHE A 216 2.51 -1.21 -14.50
N ASP A 217 2.16 -0.15 -15.25
CA ASP A 217 2.37 -0.09 -16.67
C ASP A 217 3.83 -0.24 -17.09
N ARG A 218 3.98 -0.61 -18.34
CA ARG A 218 5.29 -0.50 -19.01
C ARG A 218 5.68 0.97 -19.13
N PRO A 219 7.01 1.27 -19.20
CA PRO A 219 7.47 2.61 -19.50
C PRO A 219 6.77 3.15 -20.74
N ARG A 220 6.20 4.34 -20.63
CA ARG A 220 5.56 5.02 -21.76
C ARG A 220 6.60 5.73 -22.60
N ALA A 221 6.31 5.91 -23.87
CA ALA A 221 7.04 6.87 -24.68
C ALA A 221 6.88 8.27 -24.07
N ILE A 222 7.98 9.00 -24.00
CA ILE A 222 7.96 10.39 -23.53
C ILE A 222 7.62 11.25 -24.75
N ASP A 223 6.41 11.74 -24.79
CA ASP A 223 5.90 12.61 -25.85
C ASP A 223 5.30 13.91 -25.26
N ALA A 224 4.94 14.83 -26.13
CA ALA A 224 4.36 16.11 -25.74
C ALA A 224 3.03 15.95 -24.98
N THR A 225 2.28 14.89 -25.23
CA THR A 225 1.00 14.61 -24.57
C THR A 225 1.23 14.23 -23.10
N LEU A 226 2.17 13.34 -22.84
CA LEU A 226 2.55 12.94 -21.47
C LEU A 226 3.10 14.13 -20.69
N VAL A 227 4.05 14.87 -21.28
CA VAL A 227 4.64 16.07 -20.65
C VAL A 227 3.57 17.12 -20.36
N GLY A 228 2.69 17.40 -21.31
CA GLY A 228 1.57 18.32 -21.12
C GLY A 228 0.61 17.90 -20.02
N ALA A 229 0.31 16.60 -19.91
CA ALA A 229 -0.55 16.06 -18.86
C ALA A 229 0.09 16.23 -17.46
N ILE A 230 1.40 15.96 -17.33
CA ILE A 230 2.14 16.16 -16.09
C ILE A 230 2.16 17.65 -15.71
N ALA A 231 2.49 18.54 -16.66
CA ALA A 231 2.52 20.00 -16.43
C ALA A 231 1.14 20.51 -15.98
N ALA A 232 0.07 20.06 -16.62
CA ALA A 232 -1.30 20.43 -16.25
C ALA A 232 -1.68 19.90 -14.86
N HIS A 233 -1.23 18.71 -14.51
CA HIS A 233 -1.44 18.13 -13.17
C HIS A 233 -0.74 18.97 -12.10
N LEU A 234 0.53 19.26 -12.27
CA LEU A 234 1.31 20.09 -11.37
C LEU A 234 0.70 21.50 -11.23
N GLY A 235 0.27 22.11 -12.35
CA GLY A 235 -0.34 23.43 -12.34
C GLY A 235 -1.71 23.48 -11.61
N ARG A 236 -2.46 22.39 -11.58
CA ARG A 236 -3.69 22.30 -10.76
C ARG A 236 -3.35 22.20 -9.29
N ARG A 237 -2.43 21.36 -8.92
CA ARG A 237 -2.00 21.13 -7.53
C ARG A 237 -1.32 22.34 -6.92
N HIS A 238 -0.56 23.09 -7.70
CA HIS A 238 0.02 24.36 -7.23
C HIS A 238 -1.03 25.41 -6.81
N ARG A 239 -2.25 25.31 -7.35
CA ARG A 239 -3.37 26.18 -6.97
C ARG A 239 -4.11 25.71 -5.71
N ASP A 240 -4.01 24.43 -5.39
CA ASP A 240 -4.58 23.83 -4.20
C ASP A 240 -3.47 23.52 -3.20
N ALA A 241 -3.07 24.58 -2.48
CA ALA A 241 -1.92 24.56 -1.57
C ALA A 241 -2.14 23.71 -0.28
N SER A 242 -3.31 23.07 -0.15
CA SER A 242 -3.66 22.31 1.07
C SER A 242 -3.02 20.93 1.15
N GLU A 243 -2.52 20.39 0.04
CA GLU A 243 -1.93 19.04 0.01
C GLU A 243 -0.49 19.05 -0.50
N PRO A 244 0.47 18.48 0.22
CA PRO A 244 1.82 18.23 -0.28
C PRO A 244 1.76 17.23 -1.42
N HIS A 245 2.65 17.39 -2.41
CA HIS A 245 2.50 16.72 -3.69
C HIS A 245 3.81 16.13 -4.20
N GLU A 246 4.06 16.26 -5.50
CA GLU A 246 5.32 15.87 -6.09
C GLU A 246 6.43 16.79 -5.58
N LEU A 247 7.47 16.18 -5.03
CA LEU A 247 8.70 16.84 -4.57
C LEU A 247 9.83 16.51 -5.52
N VAL A 248 10.71 17.45 -5.77
CA VAL A 248 11.90 17.26 -6.60
C VAL A 248 13.16 17.70 -5.86
N THR A 249 14.26 17.04 -6.19
CA THR A 249 15.60 17.50 -5.84
C THR A 249 16.29 18.01 -7.08
N VAL A 250 16.83 19.22 -7.00
CA VAL A 250 17.57 19.90 -8.08
C VAL A 250 19.03 20.11 -7.71
N ASP A 251 19.90 20.08 -8.70
CA ASP A 251 21.32 20.44 -8.53
C ASP A 251 21.53 21.95 -8.65
N ALA A 252 22.79 22.40 -8.53
CA ALA A 252 23.18 23.81 -8.61
C ALA A 252 22.85 24.49 -9.96
N ARG A 253 22.57 23.69 -11.00
CA ARG A 253 22.15 24.20 -12.32
C ARG A 253 20.63 24.28 -12.44
N GLY A 254 19.89 23.81 -11.45
CA GLY A 254 18.44 23.69 -11.48
C GLY A 254 17.91 22.42 -12.17
N ASP A 255 18.80 21.50 -12.57
CA ASP A 255 18.38 20.23 -13.18
C ASP A 255 17.77 19.30 -12.14
N VAL A 256 16.62 18.73 -12.43
CA VAL A 256 15.95 17.74 -11.56
C VAL A 256 16.72 16.43 -11.55
N ARG A 257 17.10 15.94 -10.37
CA ARG A 257 17.90 14.72 -10.17
C ARG A 257 17.14 13.61 -9.44
N ALA A 258 16.11 13.97 -8.70
CA ALA A 258 15.18 13.00 -8.12
C ALA A 258 13.78 13.60 -7.98
N ALA A 259 12.82 12.71 -7.88
CA ALA A 259 11.43 13.02 -7.55
C ALA A 259 10.85 11.99 -6.61
N ALA A 260 9.86 12.41 -5.81
CA ALA A 260 9.00 11.51 -5.03
C ALA A 260 7.63 12.16 -4.81
N SER A 261 6.62 11.31 -4.62
CA SER A 261 5.27 11.74 -4.27
C SER A 261 5.08 11.71 -2.78
N LEU A 262 4.58 12.80 -2.20
CA LEU A 262 4.23 12.93 -0.79
C LEU A 262 2.71 12.94 -0.63
N VAL A 263 2.20 12.10 0.28
CA VAL A 263 0.79 12.06 0.66
C VAL A 263 0.69 12.12 2.18
N ILE A 264 -0.14 13.04 2.69
CA ILE A 264 -0.46 13.12 4.11
C ILE A 264 -1.97 13.00 4.26
N SER A 265 -2.43 11.99 4.99
CA SER A 265 -3.85 11.73 5.17
C SER A 265 -4.17 11.34 6.60
N PRO A 266 -5.37 11.68 7.10
CA PRO A 266 -5.83 11.10 8.35
C PRO A 266 -5.98 9.58 8.18
N LEU A 267 -5.75 8.85 9.25
CA LEU A 267 -6.11 7.44 9.30
C LEU A 267 -7.58 7.33 9.70
N ASP A 268 -8.31 6.54 8.91
CA ASP A 268 -9.71 6.25 9.19
C ASP A 268 -9.88 5.32 10.40
N PRO A 269 -10.98 5.47 11.16
CA PRO A 269 -11.32 4.49 12.17
C PRO A 269 -11.35 3.07 11.57
N PRO A 270 -10.90 2.06 12.32
CA PRO A 270 -10.68 2.05 13.77
C PRO A 270 -9.25 2.30 14.23
N PHE A 271 -8.41 2.94 13.43
CA PHE A 271 -7.14 3.45 13.95
C PHE A 271 -7.36 4.52 15.02
N ALA A 272 -6.42 4.66 15.94
CA ALA A 272 -6.35 5.83 16.79
C ALA A 272 -6.19 7.10 15.92
N ARG A 273 -6.78 8.19 16.37
CA ARG A 273 -6.77 9.45 15.62
C ARG A 273 -5.33 9.93 15.41
N THR A 274 -4.83 9.81 14.20
CA THR A 274 -3.49 10.22 13.80
C THR A 274 -3.45 10.48 12.30
N ARG A 275 -2.31 10.96 11.80
CA ARG A 275 -2.06 11.13 10.36
C ARG A 275 -1.00 10.14 9.89
N ARG A 276 -1.17 9.65 8.67
CA ARG A 276 -0.20 8.85 7.92
C ARG A 276 0.50 9.75 6.92
N THR A 277 1.81 9.72 6.89
CA THR A 277 2.62 10.34 5.84
C THR A 277 3.29 9.26 5.03
N ILE A 278 3.12 9.33 3.72
CA ILE A 278 3.77 8.42 2.77
C ILE A 278 4.60 9.27 1.81
N LEU A 279 5.88 8.97 1.71
CA LEU A 279 6.76 9.45 0.66
C LEU A 279 7.14 8.25 -0.20
N GLY A 280 6.73 8.24 -1.43
CA GLY A 280 6.90 7.09 -2.32
C GLY A 280 7.20 7.48 -3.76
N ARG A 281 7.21 6.46 -4.65
CA ARG A 281 7.49 6.67 -6.08
C ARG A 281 8.85 7.32 -6.32
N PHE A 282 9.86 6.91 -5.56
CA PHE A 282 11.20 7.47 -5.71
C PHE A 282 11.76 7.21 -7.10
N ALA A 283 11.87 8.26 -7.89
CA ALA A 283 12.52 8.27 -9.18
C ALA A 283 13.83 9.05 -9.05
N ILE A 284 14.96 8.44 -9.35
CA ILE A 284 16.29 9.00 -9.13
C ILE A 284 17.09 8.84 -10.43
N ASP A 285 17.82 9.89 -10.82
CA ASP A 285 18.80 9.84 -11.89
C ASP A 285 19.85 8.74 -11.58
N PRO A 286 19.92 7.67 -12.38
CA PRO A 286 20.81 6.54 -12.10
C PRO A 286 22.30 6.88 -12.14
N ALA A 287 22.66 8.05 -12.70
CA ALA A 287 24.05 8.56 -12.69
C ALA A 287 24.44 9.17 -11.33
N ARG A 288 23.51 9.22 -10.37
CA ARG A 288 23.73 9.83 -9.05
C ARG A 288 23.67 8.82 -7.93
N GLU A 289 24.50 9.03 -6.91
CA GLU A 289 24.38 8.30 -5.66
C GLU A 289 23.06 8.69 -4.97
N PRO A 290 22.26 7.73 -4.48
CA PRO A 290 20.95 8.03 -3.91
C PRO A 290 21.00 8.92 -2.66
N LEU A 291 21.95 8.69 -1.75
CA LEU A 291 21.96 9.36 -0.45
C LEU A 291 22.04 10.90 -0.52
N PRO A 292 22.97 11.52 -1.28
CA PRO A 292 23.05 12.98 -1.39
C PRO A 292 21.78 13.61 -2.00
N VAL A 293 21.14 12.88 -2.92
CA VAL A 293 19.95 13.37 -3.65
C VAL A 293 18.68 13.20 -2.85
N LEU A 294 18.58 12.12 -2.06
CA LEU A 294 17.40 11.81 -1.23
C LEU A 294 17.35 12.61 0.06
N ALA A 295 18.51 12.91 0.67
CA ALA A 295 18.56 13.56 1.97
C ALA A 295 17.78 14.88 2.01
N PRO A 296 17.96 15.84 1.07
CA PRO A 296 17.18 17.07 1.06
C PRO A 296 15.68 16.82 0.79
N LEU A 297 15.34 15.81 -0.01
CA LEU A 297 13.96 15.47 -0.34
C LEU A 297 13.23 14.90 0.88
N ILE A 298 13.87 14.00 1.62
CA ILE A 298 13.32 13.44 2.86
C ILE A 298 13.21 14.54 3.93
N ALA A 299 14.21 15.43 4.05
CA ALA A 299 14.14 16.56 4.98
C ALA A 299 12.97 17.49 4.67
N LEU A 300 12.71 17.79 3.40
CA LEU A 300 11.54 18.58 2.99
C LEU A 300 10.23 17.86 3.34
N ALA A 301 10.14 16.57 3.07
CA ALA A 301 8.96 15.76 3.42
C ALA A 301 8.73 15.73 4.95
N CYS A 302 9.79 15.64 5.76
CA CYS A 302 9.71 15.73 7.22
C CYS A 302 9.12 17.08 7.67
N ARG A 303 9.50 18.20 7.04
CA ARG A 303 8.91 19.52 7.36
C ARG A 303 7.40 19.54 7.15
N PHE A 304 6.93 19.00 6.03
CA PHE A 304 5.50 18.87 5.78
C PHE A 304 4.80 17.95 6.80
N ALA A 305 5.43 16.81 7.14
CA ALA A 305 4.90 15.88 8.12
C ALA A 305 4.80 16.49 9.52
N ILE A 306 5.84 17.25 9.95
CA ILE A 306 5.84 17.99 11.22
C ILE A 306 4.73 19.03 11.24
N ALA A 307 4.60 19.83 10.18
CA ALA A 307 3.55 20.85 10.06
C ALA A 307 2.14 20.26 10.07
N ALA A 308 2.00 19.00 9.63
CA ALA A 308 0.76 18.25 9.66
C ALA A 308 0.56 17.41 10.93
N GLU A 309 1.44 17.51 11.92
CA GLU A 309 1.41 16.73 13.17
C GLU A 309 1.40 15.20 12.93
N ALA A 310 2.07 14.75 11.87
CA ALA A 310 2.20 13.34 11.57
C ALA A 310 3.47 12.78 12.25
N PRO A 311 3.33 11.79 13.16
CA PRO A 311 4.45 11.34 13.99
C PRO A 311 5.46 10.46 13.26
N THR A 312 5.06 9.91 12.11
CA THR A 312 5.89 8.98 11.33
C THR A 312 5.71 9.20 9.83
N MET A 313 6.72 8.83 9.08
CA MET A 313 6.70 8.83 7.62
C MET A 313 7.13 7.45 7.09
N GLU A 314 6.34 6.91 6.18
CA GLU A 314 6.63 5.69 5.44
C GLU A 314 7.32 6.07 4.12
N LEU A 315 8.44 5.42 3.84
CA LEU A 315 9.17 5.53 2.58
C LEU A 315 8.86 4.27 1.78
N THR A 316 8.05 4.42 0.73
CA THR A 316 7.47 3.28 0.00
C THR A 316 8.05 3.12 -1.41
N ASP A 317 7.75 2.00 -2.06
CA ASP A 317 8.27 1.66 -3.40
C ASP A 317 9.81 1.62 -3.48
N LEU A 318 10.44 1.26 -2.39
CA LEU A 318 11.86 1.01 -2.36
C LEU A 318 12.17 -0.31 -3.07
N THR A 319 13.37 -0.40 -3.61
CA THR A 319 13.88 -1.66 -4.17
C THR A 319 14.27 -2.64 -3.08
N LEU A 320 14.83 -3.78 -3.47
CA LEU A 320 15.32 -4.83 -2.58
C LEU A 320 16.25 -4.28 -1.49
N PRO A 321 16.23 -4.82 -0.26
CA PRO A 321 17.26 -4.59 0.74
C PRO A 321 18.65 -4.85 0.18
N GLY A 322 19.64 -4.05 0.60
CA GLY A 322 21.01 -4.09 0.07
C GLY A 322 21.20 -3.38 -1.26
N THR A 323 20.18 -2.66 -1.75
CA THR A 323 20.34 -1.76 -2.89
C THR A 323 20.65 -0.33 -2.43
N PRO A 324 21.39 0.46 -3.22
CA PRO A 324 21.78 1.82 -2.82
C PRO A 324 20.62 2.72 -2.42
N LEU A 325 19.44 2.56 -3.05
CA LEU A 325 18.25 3.33 -2.69
C LEU A 325 17.71 2.94 -1.32
N TYR A 326 17.57 1.64 -1.04
CA TYR A 326 17.08 1.16 0.24
C TYR A 326 18.05 1.54 1.37
N ASP A 327 19.34 1.28 1.17
CA ASP A 327 20.39 1.54 2.17
C ASP A 327 20.53 3.04 2.46
N ALA A 328 20.29 3.92 1.48
CA ALA A 328 20.25 5.35 1.68
C ALA A 328 19.12 5.76 2.65
N THR A 329 17.94 5.14 2.58
CA THR A 329 16.85 5.43 3.54
C THR A 329 17.21 5.01 4.96
N LEU A 330 17.86 3.86 5.13
CA LEU A 330 18.34 3.40 6.44
C LEU A 330 19.40 4.33 7.01
N SER A 331 20.32 4.83 6.16
CA SER A 331 21.35 5.80 6.56
C SER A 331 20.77 7.13 7.02
N LEU A 332 19.54 7.45 6.61
CA LEU A 332 18.79 8.64 7.05
C LEU A 332 17.93 8.41 8.29
N GLY A 333 18.07 7.25 8.93
CA GLY A 333 17.39 6.92 10.18
C GLY A 333 16.05 6.19 10.03
N ALA A 334 15.71 5.76 8.83
CA ALA A 334 14.58 4.87 8.64
C ALA A 334 14.93 3.44 9.06
N HIS A 335 13.92 2.62 9.34
CA HIS A 335 14.06 1.21 9.65
C HIS A 335 13.15 0.38 8.74
N PRO A 336 13.43 -0.90 8.51
CA PRO A 336 12.57 -1.79 7.74
C PRO A 336 11.13 -1.76 8.28
N TRP A 337 10.15 -1.67 7.36
CA TRP A 337 8.75 -1.51 7.76
C TRP A 337 7.84 -2.59 7.21
N SER A 338 7.76 -2.69 5.89
CA SER A 338 6.88 -3.64 5.21
C SER A 338 7.45 -4.04 3.85
N ARG A 339 6.86 -5.08 3.29
CA ARG A 339 7.08 -5.46 1.88
C ARG A 339 5.76 -5.65 1.16
N ILE A 340 5.75 -5.29 -0.10
CA ILE A 340 4.67 -5.63 -1.01
C ILE A 340 4.98 -6.97 -1.66
N VAL A 341 4.08 -7.91 -1.49
CA VAL A 341 4.15 -9.21 -2.13
C VAL A 341 3.05 -9.33 -3.19
N THR A 342 3.39 -9.88 -4.35
CA THR A 342 2.44 -10.03 -5.46
C THR A 342 2.38 -11.47 -5.96
N ARG A 343 1.22 -11.79 -6.57
CA ARG A 343 0.99 -13.04 -7.28
C ARG A 343 0.03 -12.78 -8.44
N LEU A 344 0.27 -13.40 -9.59
CA LEU A 344 -0.73 -13.46 -10.67
C LEU A 344 -1.98 -14.21 -10.18
N ALA A 345 -3.14 -13.66 -10.50
CA ALA A 345 -4.43 -14.21 -10.10
C ALA A 345 -4.89 -15.33 -11.06
#